data_319a937c6f558980158d299f306a0385
#
_entry.id   319a937c6f558980158d299f306a0385
#
_cell.length_a   1.000
_cell.length_b   1.000
_cell.length_c   1.000
_cell.angle_alpha   90.00
_cell.angle_beta   90.00
_cell.angle_gamma   90.00
#
_symmetry.space_group_name_H-M   'P 1'
#
loop_
_entity.id
_entity.type
_entity.pdbx_description
1 polymer ?
#
loop_
_entity_poly.entity_id
_entity_poly.type
_entity_poly.pdbx_seq_one_letter_code
_entity_poly.pdbx_strand_id
1 'polypeptide(L)'
;MARRNYEYQNFAAKLANMYDVLVLEKLSITDIVKHQKAMIGSQQSTALDRNRTIVAPYELKTILINAFTNRGKQFVEVNASYSTKVCHHCGALEEVHQSSIMHTCTQCHTVWDQDYNACINLLALYNHNNKVGVSCV
;
A
#
# COMPACT_ATOMS: atom_id res chain seq x y z
N MET A 1 -1.69 5.63 22.60
CA MET A 1 -1.91 4.30 21.99
C MET A 1 -3.39 3.94 21.82
N ALA A 2 -4.24 4.10 22.84
CA ALA A 2 -5.65 3.72 22.76
C ALA A 2 -6.45 4.44 21.65
N ARG A 3 -6.26 5.77 21.46
CA ARG A 3 -6.99 6.56 20.46
C ARG A 3 -6.69 6.11 19.03
N ARG A 4 -5.41 5.91 18.68
CA ARG A 4 -5.00 5.46 17.33
C ARG A 4 -5.59 4.09 17.02
N ASN A 5 -5.52 3.16 17.95
CA ASN A 5 -6.07 1.81 17.76
C ASN A 5 -7.58 1.86 17.54
N TYR A 6 -8.30 2.67 18.32
CA TYR A 6 -9.74 2.87 18.16
C TYR A 6 -10.10 3.43 16.77
N GLU A 7 -9.37 4.42 16.28
CA GLU A 7 -9.58 4.99 14.94
C GLU A 7 -9.29 3.97 13.84
N TYR A 8 -8.23 3.17 13.96
CA TYR A 8 -7.92 2.09 13.03
C TYR A 8 -8.99 1.00 13.01
N GLN A 9 -9.52 0.62 14.18
CA GLN A 9 -10.61 -0.35 14.28
C GLN A 9 -11.89 0.15 13.58
N ASN A 10 -12.27 1.40 13.83
CA ASN A 10 -13.44 2.01 13.18
C ASN A 10 -13.27 2.12 11.67
N PHE A 11 -12.11 2.54 11.21
CA PHE A 11 -11.79 2.63 9.79
C PHE A 11 -11.85 1.26 9.11
N ALA A 12 -11.21 0.24 9.70
CA ALA A 12 -11.20 -1.11 9.18
C ALA A 12 -12.60 -1.75 9.16
N ALA A 13 -13.39 -1.53 10.20
CA ALA A 13 -14.78 -2.01 10.26
C ALA A 13 -15.64 -1.36 9.16
N LYS A 14 -15.49 -0.05 8.94
CA LYS A 14 -16.19 0.68 7.88
C LYS A 14 -15.84 0.13 6.50
N LEU A 15 -14.55 -0.04 6.20
CA LEU A 15 -14.11 -0.62 4.92
C LEU A 15 -14.63 -2.05 4.75
N ALA A 16 -14.53 -2.89 5.78
CA ALA A 16 -15.00 -4.28 5.72
C ALA A 16 -16.52 -4.41 5.60
N ASN A 17 -17.29 -3.37 5.95
CA ASN A 17 -18.73 -3.32 5.68
C ASN A 17 -19.05 -2.91 4.24
N MET A 18 -18.21 -2.08 3.62
CA MET A 18 -18.43 -1.52 2.29
C MET A 18 -17.91 -2.40 1.15
N TYR A 19 -16.85 -3.16 1.40
CA TYR A 19 -16.12 -3.90 0.36
C TYR A 19 -15.97 -5.38 0.74
N ASP A 20 -15.81 -6.24 -0.27
CA ASP A 20 -15.72 -7.69 -0.10
C ASP A 20 -14.28 -8.21 -0.21
N VAL A 21 -13.42 -7.46 -0.88
CA VAL A 21 -12.02 -7.83 -1.09
C VAL A 21 -11.10 -6.68 -0.69
N LEU A 22 -10.10 -7.00 0.13
CA LEU A 22 -9.03 -6.09 0.50
C LEU A 22 -7.76 -6.48 -0.26
N VAL A 23 -7.27 -5.59 -1.11
CA VAL A 23 -5.99 -5.76 -1.81
C VAL A 23 -4.95 -4.87 -1.16
N LEU A 24 -3.88 -5.47 -0.67
CA LEU A 24 -2.77 -4.78 -0.02
C LEU A 24 -1.45 -5.07 -0.72
N GLU A 25 -0.53 -4.14 -0.60
CA GLU A 25 0.87 -4.35 -0.96
C GLU A 25 1.51 -5.35 0.02
N LYS A 26 2.33 -6.25 -0.52
CA LYS A 26 3.17 -7.14 0.28
C LYS A 26 4.30 -6.32 0.92
N LEU A 27 4.08 -5.88 2.16
CA LEU A 27 5.08 -5.16 2.93
C LEU A 27 6.10 -6.11 3.53
N SER A 28 7.37 -5.87 3.24
CA SER A 28 8.51 -6.53 3.90
C SER A 28 9.07 -5.62 4.99
N ILE A 29 9.20 -6.13 6.23
CA ILE A 29 9.83 -5.39 7.34
C ILE A 29 11.25 -4.98 6.95
N THR A 30 11.98 -5.86 6.26
CA THR A 30 13.35 -5.61 5.84
C THR A 30 13.44 -4.43 4.87
N ASP A 31 12.48 -4.27 3.98
CA ASP A 31 12.47 -3.17 3.02
C ASP A 31 12.10 -1.84 3.67
N ILE A 32 11.16 -1.85 4.62
CA ILE A 32 10.82 -0.67 5.42
C ILE A 32 12.04 -0.20 6.23
N VAL A 33 12.76 -1.12 6.86
CA VAL A 33 13.97 -0.79 7.63
C VAL A 33 15.09 -0.26 6.74
N LYS A 34 15.28 -0.82 5.54
CA LYS A 34 16.28 -0.34 4.56
C LYS A 34 15.92 1.07 4.07
N HIS A 35 14.66 1.31 3.74
CA HIS A 35 14.20 2.64 3.32
C HIS A 35 14.41 3.69 4.40
N GLN A 36 14.14 3.35 5.66
CA GLN A 36 14.37 4.27 6.78
C GLN A 36 15.86 4.55 7.01
N LYS A 37 16.72 3.54 6.87
CA LYS A 37 18.18 3.76 6.97
C LYS A 37 18.69 4.70 5.88
N ALA A 38 18.15 4.64 4.67
CA ALA A 38 18.50 5.52 3.56
C ALA A 38 18.02 6.97 3.78
N MET A 39 16.85 7.17 4.44
CA MET A 39 16.31 8.50 4.74
C MET A 39 16.94 9.17 5.96
N ILE A 40 17.50 8.41 6.90
CA ILE A 40 18.03 8.91 8.19
C ILE A 40 19.53 9.27 8.10
N GLY A 41 20.11 9.38 6.93
CA GLY A 41 21.55 9.59 6.69
C GLY A 41 22.20 10.80 7.37
N SER A 42 21.51 11.60 8.21
CA SER A 42 22.12 12.73 8.91
C SER A 42 21.40 13.33 10.12
N GLN A 43 20.27 12.80 10.58
CA GLN A 43 19.63 13.34 11.79
C GLN A 43 19.33 12.26 12.81
N GLN A 44 19.74 12.54 14.08
CA GLN A 44 19.50 11.70 15.26
C GLN A 44 18.01 11.59 15.59
N SER A 45 17.30 10.72 14.87
CA SER A 45 15.96 10.31 15.32
C SER A 45 16.09 9.32 16.47
N THR A 46 15.31 9.51 17.54
CA THR A 46 15.32 8.62 18.69
C THR A 46 14.86 7.21 18.29
N ALA A 47 15.30 6.18 19.00
CA ALA A 47 14.85 4.80 18.78
C ALA A 47 13.32 4.65 18.90
N LEU A 48 12.68 5.50 19.71
CA LEU A 48 11.23 5.57 19.89
C LEU A 48 10.50 6.06 18.63
N ASP A 49 11.04 7.07 17.95
CA ASP A 49 10.41 7.61 16.72
C ASP A 49 10.55 6.63 15.56
N ARG A 50 11.66 5.91 15.46
CA ARG A 50 11.86 4.82 14.49
C ARG A 50 10.86 3.69 14.69
N ASN A 51 10.67 3.25 15.93
CA ASN A 51 9.72 2.19 16.23
C ASN A 51 8.26 2.60 15.92
N ARG A 52 7.87 3.86 16.20
CA ARG A 52 6.53 4.36 15.88
C ARG A 52 6.23 4.36 14.37
N THR A 53 7.20 4.72 13.56
CA THR A 53 7.05 4.79 12.10
C THR A 53 6.95 3.40 11.46
N ILE A 54 7.60 2.39 12.03
CA ILE A 54 7.54 1.01 11.53
C ILE A 54 6.30 0.28 12.05
N VAL A 55 5.98 0.44 13.32
CA VAL A 55 4.91 -0.32 13.98
C VAL A 55 3.52 0.09 13.51
N ALA A 56 3.29 1.40 13.24
CA ALA A 56 1.97 1.91 12.90
C ALA A 56 1.38 1.32 11.60
N PRO A 57 2.11 1.21 10.48
CA PRO A 57 1.62 0.55 9.27
C PRO A 57 1.30 -0.92 9.47
N TYR A 58 2.10 -1.63 10.27
CA TYR A 58 1.85 -3.04 10.60
C TYR A 58 0.61 -3.22 11.46
N GLU A 59 0.41 -2.36 12.45
CA GLU A 59 -0.76 -2.37 13.30
C GLU A 59 -2.04 -2.16 12.47
N LEU A 60 -2.04 -1.16 11.58
CA LEU A 60 -3.16 -0.90 10.68
C LEU A 60 -3.41 -2.09 9.73
N LYS A 61 -2.38 -2.64 9.13
CA LYS A 61 -2.47 -3.80 8.24
C LYS A 61 -3.10 -5.00 8.97
N THR A 62 -2.64 -5.32 10.16
CA THR A 62 -3.17 -6.42 10.98
C THR A 62 -4.64 -6.21 11.32
N ILE A 63 -5.02 -4.99 11.71
CA ILE A 63 -6.41 -4.64 12.03
C ILE A 63 -7.30 -4.78 10.79
N LEU A 64 -6.85 -4.31 9.62
CA LEU A 64 -7.57 -4.45 8.36
C LEU A 64 -7.79 -5.91 7.97
N ILE A 65 -6.75 -6.74 8.03
CA ILE A 65 -6.83 -8.16 7.74
C ILE A 65 -7.85 -8.83 8.66
N ASN A 66 -7.77 -8.59 9.96
CA ASN A 66 -8.68 -9.17 10.94
C ASN A 66 -10.13 -8.71 10.70
N ALA A 67 -10.35 -7.44 10.33
CA ALA A 67 -11.68 -6.93 10.06
C ALA A 67 -12.37 -7.60 8.87
N PHE A 68 -11.61 -7.90 7.81
CA PHE A 68 -12.12 -8.61 6.63
C PHE A 68 -12.29 -10.10 6.90
N THR A 69 -11.28 -10.77 7.44
CA THR A 69 -11.34 -12.23 7.71
C THR A 69 -12.42 -12.60 8.70
N ASN A 70 -12.62 -11.83 9.77
CA ASN A 70 -13.68 -12.06 10.76
C ASN A 70 -15.10 -11.91 10.17
N ARG A 71 -15.23 -11.26 9.02
CA ARG A 71 -16.50 -11.14 8.27
C ARG A 71 -16.62 -12.13 7.12
N GLY A 72 -15.70 -13.09 7.02
CA GLY A 72 -15.66 -14.07 5.92
C GLY A 72 -15.30 -13.46 4.57
N LYS A 73 -14.69 -12.27 4.56
CA LYS A 73 -14.28 -11.55 3.35
C LYS A 73 -12.83 -11.84 2.97
N GLN A 74 -12.48 -11.58 1.73
CA GLN A 74 -11.16 -11.87 1.21
C GLN A 74 -10.13 -10.77 1.52
N PHE A 75 -8.92 -11.20 1.75
CA PHE A 75 -7.74 -10.36 1.80
C PHE A 75 -6.67 -10.96 0.87
N VAL A 76 -6.03 -10.13 0.08
CA VAL A 76 -5.00 -10.52 -0.89
C VAL A 76 -3.82 -9.58 -0.80
N GLU A 77 -2.62 -10.14 -0.73
CA GLU A 77 -1.37 -9.39 -0.86
C GLU A 77 -0.82 -9.55 -2.27
N VAL A 78 -0.45 -8.43 -2.89
CA VAL A 78 0.19 -8.39 -4.20
C VAL A 78 1.59 -7.78 -4.11
N ASN A 79 2.49 -8.27 -4.94
CA ASN A 79 3.82 -7.67 -5.03
C ASN A 79 3.70 -6.38 -5.85
N ALA A 80 3.96 -5.26 -5.18
CA ALA A 80 3.76 -3.92 -5.71
C ALA A 80 5.04 -3.30 -6.31
N SER A 81 6.00 -4.10 -6.75
CA SER A 81 7.20 -3.58 -7.41
C SER A 81 6.80 -2.62 -8.53
N TYR A 82 7.34 -1.38 -8.45
CA TYR A 82 7.07 -0.30 -9.41
C TYR A 82 5.64 0.24 -9.46
N SER A 83 4.73 -0.14 -8.56
CA SER A 83 3.34 0.33 -8.57
C SER A 83 3.19 1.85 -8.51
N THR A 84 4.12 2.54 -7.83
CA THR A 84 4.18 4.00 -7.77
C THR A 84 4.79 4.65 -9.01
N LYS A 85 5.52 3.90 -9.82
CA LYS A 85 6.28 4.41 -10.98
C LYS A 85 5.62 4.13 -12.32
N VAL A 86 4.82 3.08 -12.41
CA VAL A 86 4.10 2.75 -13.63
C VAL A 86 2.86 3.63 -13.75
N CYS A 87 2.73 4.34 -14.85
CA CYS A 87 1.52 5.12 -15.14
C CYS A 87 0.30 4.21 -15.28
N HIS A 88 -0.72 4.40 -14.44
CA HIS A 88 -1.93 3.57 -14.47
C HIS A 88 -2.73 3.70 -15.76
N HIS A 89 -2.54 4.79 -16.51
CA HIS A 89 -3.28 5.05 -17.73
C HIS A 89 -2.64 4.39 -18.97
N CYS A 90 -1.33 4.56 -19.17
CA CYS A 90 -0.65 4.07 -20.38
C CYS A 90 0.36 2.93 -20.12
N GLY A 91 0.66 2.61 -18.87
CA GLY A 91 1.62 1.57 -18.51
C GLY A 91 3.09 1.98 -18.64
N ALA A 92 3.40 3.22 -18.98
CA ALA A 92 4.78 3.68 -19.09
C ALA A 92 5.45 3.71 -17.71
N LEU A 93 6.73 3.31 -17.67
CA LEU A 93 7.56 3.42 -16.48
C LEU A 93 8.13 4.83 -16.39
N GLU A 94 7.86 5.51 -15.29
CA GLU A 94 8.25 6.89 -15.05
C GLU A 94 9.29 6.99 -13.93
N GLU A 95 10.21 7.95 -14.05
CA GLU A 95 11.07 8.32 -12.94
C GLU A 95 10.35 9.34 -12.06
N VAL A 96 9.84 8.87 -10.93
CA VAL A 96 9.08 9.70 -10.00
C VAL A 96 10.00 10.25 -8.92
N HIS A 97 10.05 11.58 -8.78
CA HIS A 97 10.78 12.23 -7.69
C HIS A 97 10.03 12.06 -6.37
N GLN A 98 10.72 11.56 -5.34
CA GLN A 98 10.14 11.30 -4.01
C GLN A 98 9.61 12.57 -3.31
N SER A 99 9.99 13.76 -3.77
CA SER A 99 9.55 15.03 -3.20
C SER A 99 8.22 15.54 -3.75
N SER A 100 7.68 14.90 -4.79
CA SER A 100 6.43 15.33 -5.42
C SER A 100 5.36 14.25 -5.30
N ILE A 101 4.23 14.58 -4.68
CA ILE A 101 3.05 13.70 -4.58
C ILE A 101 2.37 13.59 -5.94
N MET A 102 2.29 14.70 -6.68
CA MET A 102 1.68 14.75 -8.02
C MET A 102 2.74 14.56 -9.09
N HIS A 103 2.41 13.75 -10.09
CA HIS A 103 3.26 13.46 -11.24
C HIS A 103 2.49 13.61 -12.55
N THR A 104 3.20 14.07 -13.59
CA THR A 104 2.66 14.10 -14.95
C THR A 104 3.43 13.09 -15.80
N CYS A 105 2.72 12.14 -16.37
CA CYS A 105 3.31 11.12 -17.23
C CYS A 105 3.94 11.76 -18.47
N THR A 106 5.18 11.39 -18.78
CA THR A 106 5.92 11.93 -19.93
C THR A 106 5.38 11.41 -21.26
N GLN A 107 4.69 10.28 -21.27
CA GLN A 107 4.18 9.63 -22.47
C GLN A 107 2.73 10.03 -22.81
N CYS A 108 1.82 9.96 -21.83
CA CYS A 108 0.40 10.23 -22.09
C CYS A 108 -0.11 11.55 -21.49
N HIS A 109 0.74 12.30 -20.78
CA HIS A 109 0.45 13.57 -20.12
C HIS A 109 -0.65 13.52 -19.04
N THR A 110 -1.10 12.34 -18.62
CA THR A 110 -2.02 12.19 -17.50
C THR A 110 -1.33 12.60 -16.21
N VAL A 111 -2.02 13.44 -15.43
CA VAL A 111 -1.57 13.85 -14.09
C VAL A 111 -2.17 12.92 -13.04
N TRP A 112 -1.34 12.42 -12.12
CA TRP A 112 -1.79 11.51 -11.08
C TRP A 112 -1.05 11.73 -9.75
N ASP A 113 -1.75 11.42 -8.67
CA ASP A 113 -1.21 11.29 -7.33
C ASP A 113 -0.50 9.93 -7.20
N GLN A 114 0.68 9.88 -6.59
CA GLN A 114 1.47 8.64 -6.48
C GLN A 114 0.73 7.51 -5.75
N ASP A 115 0.05 7.83 -4.66
CA ASP A 115 -0.65 6.83 -3.85
C ASP A 115 -1.89 6.32 -4.57
N TYR A 116 -2.64 7.21 -5.22
CA TYR A 116 -3.77 6.84 -6.06
C TYR A 116 -3.35 5.98 -7.24
N ASN A 117 -2.28 6.34 -7.93
CA ASN A 117 -1.69 5.55 -9.02
C ASN A 117 -1.29 4.16 -8.56
N ALA A 118 -0.63 4.06 -7.40
CA ALA A 118 -0.25 2.78 -6.81
C ALA A 118 -1.48 1.91 -6.50
N CYS A 119 -2.54 2.48 -5.94
CA CYS A 119 -3.78 1.76 -5.64
C CYS A 119 -4.43 1.18 -6.91
N ILE A 120 -4.50 1.95 -8.00
CA ILE A 120 -5.05 1.46 -9.28
C ILE A 120 -4.18 0.33 -9.85
N ASN A 121 -2.85 0.48 -9.80
CA ASN A 121 -1.93 -0.55 -10.27
C ASN A 121 -2.02 -1.84 -9.43
N LEU A 122 -2.18 -1.75 -8.12
CA LEU A 122 -2.42 -2.90 -7.24
C LEU A 122 -3.72 -3.63 -7.61
N LEU A 123 -4.78 -2.88 -7.86
CA LEU A 123 -6.06 -3.45 -8.26
C LEU A 123 -5.96 -4.12 -9.64
N ALA A 124 -5.24 -3.54 -10.58
CA ALA A 124 -4.98 -4.13 -11.89
C ALA A 124 -4.21 -5.46 -11.77
N LEU A 125 -3.19 -5.53 -10.91
CA LEU A 125 -2.43 -6.75 -10.61
C LEU A 125 -3.33 -7.84 -10.00
N TYR A 126 -4.18 -7.47 -9.05
CA TYR A 126 -5.15 -8.38 -8.48
C TYR A 126 -6.10 -8.96 -9.54
N ASN A 127 -6.66 -8.11 -10.39
CA ASN A 127 -7.58 -8.53 -11.45
C ASN A 127 -6.89 -9.43 -12.49
N HIS A 128 -5.64 -9.14 -12.83
CA HIS A 128 -4.85 -9.97 -13.75
C HIS A 128 -4.58 -11.36 -13.15
N ASN A 129 -4.15 -11.42 -11.91
CA ASN A 129 -3.85 -12.67 -11.22
C ASN A 129 -5.10 -13.55 -11.03
N ASN A 130 -6.26 -12.94 -10.79
CA ASN A 130 -7.52 -13.68 -10.67
C ASN A 130 -8.05 -14.22 -12.02
N LYS A 131 -7.79 -13.52 -13.12
CA LYS A 131 -8.13 -14.03 -14.46
C LYS A 131 -7.27 -15.24 -14.86
N VAL A 132 -6.03 -15.27 -14.40
CA VAL A 132 -5.09 -16.39 -14.64
C VAL A 132 -5.37 -17.56 -13.68
N GLY A 133 -5.87 -17.28 -12.46
CA GLY A 133 -6.16 -18.29 -11.43
C GLY A 133 -7.44 -19.08 -11.66
N VAL A 134 -8.28 -18.72 -12.62
CA VAL A 134 -9.52 -19.45 -12.94
C VAL A 134 -9.28 -20.68 -13.83
N SER A 135 -8.06 -20.92 -14.27
CA SER A 135 -7.72 -22.04 -15.16
C SER A 135 -7.00 -23.19 -14.49
N CYS A 136 -6.99 -23.29 -13.16
CA CYS A 136 -6.40 -24.41 -12.43
C CYS A 136 -7.28 -24.87 -11.26
N VAL A 137 -8.31 -25.57 -11.58
CA VAL A 137 -8.81 -26.70 -10.76
C VAL A 137 -9.31 -27.78 -11.69
#